data_3f65f522edcd37b41c555ac7ead950cd
#
_entry.id   3f65f522edcd37b41c555ac7ead950cd
#
_cell.length_a   1.000
_cell.length_b   1.000
_cell.length_c   1.000
_cell.angle_alpha   90.00
_cell.angle_beta   90.00
_cell.angle_gamma   90.00
#
_symmetry.space_group_name_H-M   'P 1'
#
loop_
_entity.id
_entity.type
_entity.pdbx_description
1 polymer ?
#
loop_
_entity_poly.entity_id
_entity_poly.type
_entity_poly.pdbx_seq_one_letter_code
_entity_poly.pdbx_strand_id
1 'polypeptide(L)'
;MIRKAKLSDLDRIMEIISEAVSEMKSYGNTQWDETYPNSETFKNDINNNGLYVYEEDNIIKGLVCIDTDVDEEYKKLNWALDENCMVTHRMAIDSKFRNGGIAGKLMDYCEEIALSKGVRYLKADTYSINTKMNSFFKKRGYNFVGEVNFEGKEKPFYVYEKILK
;
A
#
# COMPACT_ATOMS: atom_id res chain seq x y z
N MET A 1 -4.18 9.29 -14.99
CA MET A 1 -2.74 9.10 -15.25
C MET A 1 -2.00 8.82 -13.95
N ILE A 2 -1.09 7.87 -13.97
CA ILE A 2 -0.26 7.56 -12.79
C ILE A 2 1.15 8.07 -13.04
N ARG A 3 1.74 8.73 -12.06
CA ARG A 3 3.08 9.29 -12.14
C ARG A 3 3.77 9.23 -10.78
N LYS A 4 5.09 9.41 -10.80
CA LYS A 4 5.84 9.56 -9.55
C LYS A 4 5.37 10.80 -8.79
N ALA A 5 5.24 10.67 -7.47
CA ALA A 5 4.94 11.79 -6.61
C ALA A 5 6.15 12.75 -6.51
N LYS A 6 5.84 14.01 -6.31
CA LYS A 6 6.82 15.10 -6.09
C LYS A 6 6.62 15.67 -4.71
N LEU A 7 7.63 16.33 -4.18
CA LEU A 7 7.51 17.01 -2.88
C LEU A 7 6.37 18.04 -2.88
N SER A 8 6.09 18.66 -4.02
CA SER A 8 4.96 19.61 -4.15
C SER A 8 3.59 18.96 -4.02
N ASP A 9 3.50 17.63 -4.09
CA ASP A 9 2.25 16.88 -3.91
C ASP A 9 1.95 16.59 -2.43
N LEU A 10 2.91 16.83 -1.55
CA LEU A 10 2.86 16.35 -0.17
C LEU A 10 1.64 16.85 0.60
N ASP A 11 1.27 18.11 0.47
CA ASP A 11 0.11 18.67 1.18
C ASP A 11 -1.18 17.94 0.77
N ARG A 12 -1.34 17.68 -0.53
CA ARG A 12 -2.51 16.97 -1.02
C ARG A 12 -2.52 15.51 -0.57
N ILE A 13 -1.35 14.86 -0.58
CA ILE A 13 -1.20 13.50 -0.06
C ILE A 13 -1.65 13.44 1.39
N MET A 14 -1.20 14.38 2.21
CA MET A 14 -1.56 14.41 3.63
C MET A 14 -3.04 14.69 3.88
N GLU A 15 -3.71 15.44 2.99
CA GLU A 15 -5.17 15.58 3.06
C GLU A 15 -5.86 14.22 2.87
N ILE A 16 -5.46 13.47 1.86
CA ILE A 16 -6.02 12.14 1.58
C ILE A 16 -5.79 11.21 2.77
N ILE A 17 -4.59 11.23 3.34
CA ILE A 17 -4.23 10.39 4.48
C ILE A 17 -5.03 10.77 5.73
N SER A 18 -5.18 12.06 6.01
CA SER A 18 -5.96 12.54 7.15
C SER A 18 -7.42 12.08 7.08
N GLU A 19 -8.03 12.14 5.91
CA GLU A 19 -9.39 11.63 5.70
C GLU A 19 -9.45 10.11 5.88
N ALA A 20 -8.46 9.39 5.37
CA ALA A 20 -8.38 7.93 5.51
C ALA A 20 -8.26 7.52 6.98
N VAL A 21 -7.43 8.20 7.75
CA VAL A 21 -7.27 7.96 9.20
C VAL A 21 -8.59 8.19 9.92
N SER A 22 -9.27 9.29 9.65
CA SER A 22 -10.55 9.62 10.25
C SER A 22 -11.61 8.56 9.94
N GLU A 23 -11.66 8.09 8.70
CA GLU A 23 -12.59 7.04 8.28
C GLU A 23 -12.26 5.70 8.96
N MET A 24 -11.00 5.30 9.00
CA MET A 24 -10.56 4.08 9.68
C MET A 24 -10.98 4.11 11.15
N LYS A 25 -10.78 5.23 11.81
CA LYS A 25 -11.13 5.41 13.22
C LYS A 25 -12.64 5.23 13.45
N SER A 26 -13.46 5.66 12.50
CA SER A 26 -14.92 5.59 12.61
C SER A 26 -15.47 4.17 12.68
N TYR A 27 -14.74 3.17 12.17
CA TYR A 27 -15.13 1.76 12.28
C TYR A 27 -14.11 0.90 13.03
N GLY A 28 -13.32 1.53 13.91
CA GLY A 28 -12.42 0.81 14.82
C GLY A 28 -11.15 0.27 14.22
N ASN A 29 -10.78 0.69 12.99
CA ASN A 29 -9.52 0.29 12.37
C ASN A 29 -8.41 1.24 12.82
N THR A 30 -7.44 0.72 13.58
CA THR A 30 -6.32 1.49 14.13
C THR A 30 -5.01 1.24 13.39
N GLN A 31 -5.06 0.74 12.15
CA GLN A 31 -3.89 0.49 11.33
C GLN A 31 -3.06 1.77 11.15
N TRP A 32 -3.72 2.86 10.82
CA TRP A 32 -3.12 4.19 10.73
C TRP A 32 -3.74 5.12 11.78
N ASP A 33 -2.98 6.11 12.20
CA ASP A 33 -3.41 7.11 13.17
C ASP A 33 -2.78 8.48 12.84
N GLU A 34 -2.91 9.44 13.75
CA GLU A 34 -2.39 10.79 13.56
C GLU A 34 -0.86 10.84 13.53
N THR A 35 -0.18 9.78 14.00
CA THR A 35 1.29 9.72 14.05
C THR A 35 1.90 8.94 12.89
N TYR A 36 1.13 8.08 12.23
CA TYR A 36 1.63 7.25 11.12
C TYR A 36 0.50 6.87 10.16
N PRO A 37 0.71 6.98 8.84
CA PRO A 37 1.88 7.58 8.20
C PRO A 37 1.87 9.11 8.33
N ASN A 38 3.04 9.72 8.37
CA ASN A 38 3.17 11.17 8.51
C ASN A 38 3.91 11.77 7.30
N SER A 39 4.12 13.08 7.30
CA SER A 39 4.76 13.76 6.17
C SER A 39 6.19 13.27 5.92
N GLU A 40 6.94 12.94 6.97
CA GLU A 40 8.30 12.40 6.82
C GLU A 40 8.28 11.03 6.14
N THR A 41 7.30 10.19 6.46
CA THR A 41 7.11 8.89 5.81
C THR A 41 7.01 9.08 4.28
N PHE A 42 6.16 10.00 3.85
CA PHE A 42 5.96 10.24 2.41
C PHE A 42 7.11 10.98 1.75
N LYS A 43 7.78 11.87 2.46
CA LYS A 43 9.03 12.48 1.95
C LYS A 43 10.07 11.41 1.64
N ASN A 44 10.24 10.46 2.54
CA ASN A 44 11.17 9.34 2.34
C ASN A 44 10.76 8.49 1.13
N ASP A 45 9.46 8.18 1.00
CA ASP A 45 8.93 7.42 -0.13
C ASP A 45 9.19 8.15 -1.45
N ILE A 46 8.99 9.47 -1.47
CA ILE A 46 9.25 10.31 -2.65
C ILE A 46 10.74 10.31 -3.00
N ASN A 47 11.59 10.54 -2.01
CA ASN A 47 13.04 10.61 -2.20
C ASN A 47 13.63 9.27 -2.65
N ASN A 48 12.99 8.16 -2.27
CA ASN A 48 13.37 6.82 -2.72
C ASN A 48 12.73 6.41 -4.05
N ASN A 49 12.00 7.32 -4.70
CA ASN A 49 11.31 7.09 -5.97
C ASN A 49 10.29 5.95 -5.93
N GLY A 50 9.71 5.70 -4.77
CA GLY A 50 8.75 4.61 -4.57
C GLY A 50 7.29 5.04 -4.46
N LEU A 51 6.99 6.33 -4.43
CA LEU A 51 5.63 6.82 -4.28
C LEU A 51 5.05 7.26 -5.62
N TYR A 52 3.85 6.77 -5.92
CA TYR A 52 3.12 7.08 -7.14
C TYR A 52 1.74 7.62 -6.82
N VAL A 53 1.27 8.56 -7.63
CA VAL A 53 -0.05 9.18 -7.47
C VAL A 53 -0.88 8.96 -8.73
N TYR A 54 -2.18 8.79 -8.53
CA TYR A 54 -3.17 8.79 -9.59
C TYR A 54 -3.73 10.21 -9.71
N GLU A 55 -3.50 10.83 -10.85
CA GLU A 55 -3.93 12.20 -11.12
C GLU A 55 -4.86 12.23 -12.34
N GLU A 56 -5.97 12.93 -12.19
CA GLU A 56 -6.94 13.13 -13.26
C GLU A 56 -7.54 14.53 -13.10
N ASP A 57 -7.64 15.27 -14.18
CA ASP A 57 -8.14 16.67 -14.19
C ASP A 57 -7.33 17.57 -13.22
N ASN A 58 -6.02 17.34 -13.14
CA ASN A 58 -5.11 18.05 -12.23
C ASN A 58 -5.40 17.84 -10.75
N ILE A 59 -6.15 16.78 -10.42
CA ILE A 59 -6.47 16.40 -9.03
C ILE A 59 -5.87 15.05 -8.72
N ILE A 60 -5.09 14.97 -7.63
CA ILE A 60 -4.61 13.69 -7.12
C ILE A 60 -5.77 13.02 -6.38
N LYS A 61 -6.09 11.81 -6.80
CA LYS A 61 -7.23 11.03 -6.29
C LYS A 61 -6.83 9.80 -5.50
N GLY A 62 -5.56 9.41 -5.58
CA GLY A 62 -5.05 8.24 -4.86
C GLY A 62 -3.55 8.15 -4.94
N LEU A 63 -2.99 7.26 -4.13
CA LEU A 63 -1.54 7.04 -4.04
C LEU A 63 -1.22 5.62 -3.62
N VAL A 64 0.00 5.18 -3.94
CA VAL A 64 0.56 3.90 -3.49
C VAL A 64 2.08 3.99 -3.45
N CYS A 65 2.68 3.33 -2.46
CA CYS A 65 4.13 3.15 -2.41
C CYS A 65 4.48 1.73 -2.85
N ILE A 66 5.53 1.59 -3.63
CA ILE A 66 6.13 0.29 -3.95
C ILE A 66 7.66 0.41 -3.89
N ASP A 67 8.29 -0.51 -3.17
CA ASP A 67 9.73 -0.55 -3.02
C ASP A 67 10.22 -1.99 -2.76
N THR A 68 11.49 -2.11 -2.41
CA THR A 68 12.11 -3.41 -2.09
C THR A 68 12.29 -3.62 -0.58
N ASP A 69 11.73 -2.74 0.23
CA ASP A 69 11.89 -2.79 1.69
C ASP A 69 10.98 -3.85 2.29
N VAL A 70 11.59 -4.90 2.84
CA VAL A 70 10.89 -6.04 3.44
C VAL A 70 11.04 -5.97 4.95
N ASP A 71 9.92 -5.98 5.67
CA ASP A 71 9.94 -5.97 7.12
C ASP A 71 10.56 -7.26 7.69
N GLU A 72 11.31 -7.13 8.79
CA GLU A 72 11.95 -8.26 9.46
C GLU A 72 10.95 -9.36 9.86
N GLU A 73 9.73 -8.98 10.24
CA GLU A 73 8.70 -9.94 10.62
C GLU A 73 8.31 -10.89 9.49
N TYR A 74 8.50 -10.47 8.24
CA TYR A 74 8.24 -11.30 7.06
C TYR A 74 9.14 -12.54 7.01
N LYS A 75 10.34 -12.48 7.60
CA LYS A 75 11.28 -13.61 7.62
C LYS A 75 10.76 -14.83 8.37
N LYS A 76 9.78 -14.64 9.24
CA LYS A 76 9.17 -15.71 10.05
C LYS A 76 8.16 -16.53 9.28
N LEU A 77 7.82 -16.14 8.06
CA LEU A 77 6.75 -16.75 7.28
C LEU A 77 7.27 -17.72 6.23
N ASN A 78 6.40 -18.64 5.82
CA ASN A 78 6.71 -19.65 4.80
C ASN A 78 6.29 -19.12 3.42
N TRP A 79 7.22 -18.48 2.73
CA TRP A 79 7.01 -17.92 1.41
C TRP A 79 7.08 -19.01 0.33
N ALA A 80 6.30 -18.84 -0.74
CA ALA A 80 6.29 -19.77 -1.86
C ALA A 80 7.59 -19.76 -2.66
N LEU A 81 8.26 -18.61 -2.72
CA LEU A 81 9.51 -18.44 -3.48
C LEU A 81 10.58 -17.79 -2.62
N ASP A 82 11.82 -18.13 -2.92
CA ASP A 82 13.00 -17.46 -2.37
C ASP A 82 13.65 -16.65 -3.48
N GLU A 83 13.02 -15.55 -3.84
CA GLU A 83 13.45 -14.66 -4.93
C GLU A 83 13.34 -13.19 -4.48
N ASN A 84 13.98 -12.32 -5.24
CA ASN A 84 13.79 -10.89 -5.08
C ASN A 84 12.30 -10.55 -5.22
N CYS A 85 11.82 -9.67 -4.37
CA CYS A 85 10.43 -9.24 -4.37
C CYS A 85 10.33 -7.72 -4.28
N MET A 86 9.14 -7.22 -4.59
CA MET A 86 8.77 -5.84 -4.28
C MET A 86 7.57 -5.85 -3.35
N VAL A 87 7.47 -4.85 -2.52
CA VAL A 87 6.41 -4.74 -1.51
C VAL A 87 5.62 -3.47 -1.76
N THR A 88 4.30 -3.59 -1.79
CA THR A 88 3.41 -2.43 -1.86
C THR A 88 3.07 -1.98 -0.45
N HIS A 89 3.10 -0.67 -0.23
CA HIS A 89 2.83 -0.04 1.05
C HIS A 89 1.87 1.13 0.88
N ARG A 90 1.21 1.50 1.95
CA ARG A 90 0.55 2.81 2.09
C ARG A 90 -0.29 3.24 0.89
N MET A 91 -1.25 2.40 0.48
CA MET A 91 -2.21 2.78 -0.55
C MET A 91 -3.39 3.50 0.08
N ALA A 92 -3.79 4.60 -0.52
CA ALA A 92 -4.98 5.34 -0.11
C ALA A 92 -5.66 5.97 -1.31
N ILE A 93 -6.99 6.01 -1.28
CA ILE A 93 -7.83 6.62 -2.31
C ILE A 93 -8.68 7.68 -1.61
N ASP A 94 -8.76 8.87 -2.22
CA ASP A 94 -9.67 9.91 -1.74
C ASP A 94 -11.09 9.36 -1.71
N SER A 95 -11.77 9.53 -0.58
CA SER A 95 -13.12 8.99 -0.36
C SER A 95 -14.13 9.43 -1.41
N LYS A 96 -13.95 10.60 -1.99
CA LYS A 96 -14.84 11.14 -3.03
C LYS A 96 -14.75 10.39 -4.36
N PHE A 97 -13.67 9.65 -4.57
CA PHE A 97 -13.39 8.98 -5.85
C PHE A 97 -13.34 7.47 -5.72
N ARG A 98 -13.86 6.92 -4.64
CA ARG A 98 -13.94 5.46 -4.44
C ARG A 98 -14.93 4.83 -5.40
N ASN A 99 -14.78 3.52 -5.57
CA ASN A 99 -15.56 2.70 -6.51
C ASN A 99 -15.35 3.06 -7.97
N GLY A 100 -14.34 3.88 -8.28
CA GLY A 100 -13.96 4.22 -9.66
C GLY A 100 -12.83 3.37 -10.22
N GLY A 101 -12.40 2.33 -9.51
CA GLY A 101 -11.34 1.44 -9.97
C GLY A 101 -9.92 1.97 -9.81
N ILE A 102 -9.72 3.07 -9.09
CA ILE A 102 -8.40 3.71 -8.93
C ILE A 102 -7.42 2.77 -8.21
N ALA A 103 -7.87 2.09 -7.14
CA ALA A 103 -7.02 1.16 -6.40
C ALA A 103 -6.51 0.04 -7.32
N GLY A 104 -7.38 -0.53 -8.15
CA GLY A 104 -7.00 -1.54 -9.12
C GLY A 104 -5.99 -1.03 -10.13
N LYS A 105 -6.18 0.19 -10.64
CA LYS A 105 -5.25 0.81 -11.59
C LYS A 105 -3.89 1.05 -10.96
N LEU A 106 -3.85 1.49 -9.71
CA LEU A 106 -2.59 1.68 -8.97
C LEU A 106 -1.86 0.35 -8.79
N MET A 107 -2.59 -0.72 -8.45
CA MET A 107 -1.97 -2.04 -8.30
C MET A 107 -1.49 -2.60 -9.63
N ASP A 108 -2.22 -2.42 -10.72
CA ASP A 108 -1.77 -2.80 -12.06
C ASP A 108 -0.45 -2.12 -12.39
N TYR A 109 -0.36 -0.84 -12.08
CA TYR A 109 0.85 -0.06 -12.31
C TYR A 109 2.03 -0.59 -11.47
N CYS A 110 1.78 -0.97 -10.22
CA CYS A 110 2.80 -1.59 -9.37
C CYS A 110 3.31 -2.91 -9.96
N GLU A 111 2.41 -3.72 -10.52
CA GLU A 111 2.80 -4.96 -11.20
C GLU A 111 3.67 -4.67 -12.43
N GLU A 112 3.31 -3.66 -13.21
CA GLU A 112 4.12 -3.24 -14.36
C GLU A 112 5.52 -2.76 -13.94
N ILE A 113 5.61 -1.98 -12.86
CA ILE A 113 6.90 -1.52 -12.32
C ILE A 113 7.76 -2.71 -11.91
N ALA A 114 7.20 -3.65 -11.17
CA ALA A 114 7.92 -4.83 -10.73
C ALA A 114 8.47 -5.61 -11.93
N LEU A 115 7.63 -5.89 -12.90
CA LEU A 115 8.03 -6.61 -14.12
C LEU A 115 9.09 -5.85 -14.92
N SER A 116 9.00 -4.52 -14.99
CA SER A 116 10.00 -3.70 -15.68
C SER A 116 11.38 -3.77 -15.03
N LYS A 117 11.43 -4.14 -13.76
CA LYS A 117 12.67 -4.34 -13.00
C LYS A 117 13.10 -5.81 -12.93
N GLY A 118 12.42 -6.67 -13.66
CA GLY A 118 12.71 -8.10 -13.68
C GLY A 118 12.24 -8.84 -12.42
N VAL A 119 11.30 -8.25 -11.68
CA VAL A 119 10.77 -8.83 -10.44
C VAL A 119 9.35 -9.31 -10.69
N ARG A 120 9.09 -10.60 -10.47
CA ARG A 120 7.76 -11.20 -10.64
C ARG A 120 7.05 -11.48 -9.32
N TYR A 121 7.65 -11.11 -8.19
CA TYR A 121 7.19 -11.51 -6.87
C TYR A 121 6.81 -10.28 -6.05
N LEU A 122 5.52 -10.18 -5.73
CA LEU A 122 4.97 -9.07 -4.93
C LEU A 122 4.53 -9.57 -3.56
N LYS A 123 4.76 -8.75 -2.56
CA LYS A 123 4.32 -8.97 -1.18
C LYS A 123 3.57 -7.74 -0.67
N ALA A 124 2.66 -7.97 0.26
CA ALA A 124 1.91 -6.89 0.90
C ALA A 124 1.33 -7.37 2.22
N ASP A 125 0.95 -6.44 3.06
CA ASP A 125 0.22 -6.78 4.28
C ASP A 125 -0.87 -5.75 4.55
N THR A 126 -1.80 -6.11 5.42
CA THR A 126 -2.80 -5.20 5.95
C THR A 126 -3.27 -5.68 7.31
N TYR A 127 -3.81 -4.77 8.10
CA TYR A 127 -4.34 -5.09 9.43
C TYR A 127 -5.48 -6.11 9.30
N SER A 128 -5.52 -7.08 10.20
CA SER A 128 -6.50 -8.17 10.11
C SER A 128 -7.95 -7.69 10.09
N ILE A 129 -8.24 -6.57 10.76
CA ILE A 129 -9.59 -6.00 10.80
C ILE A 129 -9.92 -5.11 9.60
N ASN A 130 -8.98 -4.86 8.71
CA ASN A 130 -9.23 -4.10 7.48
C ASN A 130 -9.85 -5.03 6.42
N THR A 131 -11.16 -5.28 6.56
CA THR A 131 -11.86 -6.25 5.71
C THR A 131 -11.85 -5.86 4.24
N LYS A 132 -11.95 -4.57 3.94
CA LYS A 132 -11.93 -4.07 2.55
C LYS A 132 -10.61 -4.39 1.88
N MET A 133 -9.49 -4.13 2.54
CA MET A 133 -8.16 -4.35 1.97
C MET A 133 -7.84 -5.84 1.86
N ASN A 134 -8.20 -6.64 2.85
CA ASN A 134 -8.06 -8.10 2.78
C ASN A 134 -8.83 -8.67 1.57
N SER A 135 -10.06 -8.23 1.38
CA SER A 135 -10.90 -8.63 0.25
C SER A 135 -10.28 -8.20 -1.09
N PHE A 136 -9.74 -6.99 -1.12
CA PHE A 136 -9.10 -6.43 -2.32
C PHE A 136 -7.90 -7.29 -2.77
N PHE A 137 -7.01 -7.65 -1.85
CA PHE A 137 -5.87 -8.51 -2.16
C PHE A 137 -6.32 -9.86 -2.71
N LYS A 138 -7.30 -10.50 -2.07
CA LYS A 138 -7.82 -11.80 -2.52
C LYS A 138 -8.39 -11.73 -3.93
N LYS A 139 -9.18 -10.69 -4.21
CA LYS A 139 -9.78 -10.49 -5.54
C LYS A 139 -8.73 -10.24 -6.62
N ARG A 140 -7.59 -9.68 -6.25
CA ARG A 140 -6.51 -9.43 -7.19
C ARG A 140 -5.54 -10.61 -7.36
N GLY A 141 -5.88 -11.75 -6.79
CA GLY A 141 -5.09 -12.96 -6.95
C GLY A 141 -3.92 -13.10 -5.97
N TYR A 142 -3.92 -12.33 -4.91
CA TYR A 142 -2.95 -12.50 -3.83
C TYR A 142 -3.34 -13.70 -2.98
N ASN A 143 -2.34 -14.46 -2.54
CA ASN A 143 -2.51 -15.60 -1.65
C ASN A 143 -2.08 -15.23 -0.24
N PHE A 144 -2.87 -15.65 0.74
CA PHE A 144 -2.55 -15.47 2.15
C PHE A 144 -1.35 -16.32 2.53
N VAL A 145 -0.37 -15.72 3.18
CA VAL A 145 0.86 -16.41 3.62
C VAL A 145 0.85 -16.69 5.11
N GLY A 146 0.41 -15.75 5.92
CA GLY A 146 0.39 -15.90 7.36
C GLY A 146 0.14 -14.60 8.09
N GLU A 147 0.34 -14.64 9.40
CA GLU A 147 0.13 -13.49 10.28
C GLU A 147 1.45 -13.02 10.86
N VAL A 148 1.58 -11.71 11.03
CA VAL A 148 2.69 -11.09 11.76
C VAL A 148 2.12 -10.09 12.77
N ASN A 149 2.88 -9.86 13.83
CA ASN A 149 2.53 -8.87 14.84
C ASN A 149 3.54 -7.74 14.80
N PHE A 150 3.05 -6.51 14.65
CA PHE A 150 3.89 -5.33 14.71
C PHE A 150 3.75 -4.65 16.06
N GLU A 151 4.85 -4.09 16.55
CA GLU A 151 4.89 -3.41 17.84
C GLU A 151 3.84 -2.30 17.90
N GLY A 152 3.15 -2.20 19.02
CA GLY A 152 2.13 -1.17 19.24
C GLY A 152 0.76 -1.47 18.65
N LYS A 153 0.56 -2.63 18.04
CA LYS A 153 -0.73 -3.03 17.46
C LYS A 153 -1.32 -4.21 18.24
N GLU A 154 -2.61 -4.15 18.53
CA GLU A 154 -3.32 -5.18 19.31
C GLU A 154 -3.62 -6.43 18.49
N LYS A 155 -3.83 -6.27 17.19
CA LYS A 155 -4.24 -7.35 16.30
C LYS A 155 -3.12 -7.70 15.34
N PRO A 156 -3.12 -8.93 14.79
CA PRO A 156 -2.14 -9.28 13.78
C PRO A 156 -2.40 -8.58 12.45
N PHE A 157 -1.36 -8.54 11.63
CA PHE A 157 -1.45 -8.17 10.21
C PHE A 157 -1.47 -9.45 9.39
N TYR A 158 -2.27 -9.47 8.35
CA TYR A 158 -2.34 -10.54 7.37
C TYR A 158 -1.40 -10.22 6.21
N VAL A 159 -0.58 -11.18 5.87
CA VAL A 159 0.47 -11.02 4.85
C VAL A 159 0.13 -11.85 3.63
N TYR A 160 0.37 -11.26 2.48
CA TYR A 160 -0.01 -11.80 1.17
C TYR A 160 1.17 -11.82 0.21
N GLU A 161 1.10 -12.71 -0.76
CA GLU A 161 2.05 -12.79 -1.86
C GLU A 161 1.33 -12.95 -3.19
N LYS A 162 1.96 -12.48 -4.26
CA LYS A 162 1.48 -12.69 -5.62
C LYS A 162 2.66 -12.94 -6.55
N ILE A 163 2.59 -14.01 -7.33
CA ILE A 163 3.59 -14.33 -8.33
C ILE A 163 3.05 -13.89 -9.68
N LEU A 164 3.73 -12.96 -10.32
CA LEU A 164 3.35 -12.46 -11.64
C LEU A 164 3.83 -13.45 -12.72
N LYS A 165 3.08 -13.47 -13.81
CA LYS A 165 3.41 -14.37 -14.93
C LYS A 165 4.24 -13.67 -16.01
#